data_2150c9184754420a527e873fe144d5c6
#
_entry.id   2150c9184754420a527e873fe144d5c6
#
_cell.length_a   1.000
_cell.length_b   1.000
_cell.length_c   1.000
_cell.angle_alpha   90.00
_cell.angle_beta   90.00
_cell.angle_gamma   90.00
#
_symmetry.space_group_name_H-M   'P 1'
#
loop_
_entity.id
_entity.type
_entity.pdbx_description
1 polymer ?
#
loop_
_entity_poly.entity_id
_entity_poly.type
_entity_poly.pdbx_seq_one_letter_code
_entity_poly.pdbx_strand_id
1 'polypeptide(L)'
;MTALRVQFSMLGAVELSIDGVRQPLGGPKQRAVLAYLLINANRPVAVAALAQAVWEDNPPPDIRVSLHTIVSNLRKPLRDNGIEARSVLAQVGAGYRVAVAEDASDVQRFRVRKAAGLRALTAGRFRTASELLSSALGQWRGPVLADLRGLAFADAYAAVLDDDRLCAIEARAEADIAQGRAEAVVSELALLVADHPLREPLWEQLITALYADGRQSDALDAARRLRATLADELGIDPGLPIRELEARILRQEPLELRAKAAATSFRATTIVDQSAGGPTALLRDRSGTTYAVTGTITRIGRLPDNDIVLEHGKVSRHHAAILHNGLTYLIKDLLSANGVWVDGMRIVDSEALTDGAEIRIGDYELIFTLVPPEQEG
;
A
#
# COMPACT_ATOMS: atom_id res chain seq x y z
N MET A 1 -8.87 31.75 18.35
CA MET A 1 -9.83 30.75 17.84
C MET A 1 -8.98 29.62 17.28
N THR A 2 -9.07 28.42 17.87
CA THR A 2 -8.39 27.24 17.35
C THR A 2 -9.03 26.88 16.00
N ALA A 3 -8.22 26.69 14.95
CA ALA A 3 -8.75 26.28 13.64
C ALA A 3 -9.44 24.91 13.76
N LEU A 4 -10.64 24.79 13.21
CA LEU A 4 -11.41 23.54 13.19
C LEU A 4 -10.62 22.46 12.45
N ARG A 5 -10.52 21.27 13.02
CA ARG A 5 -9.71 20.17 12.49
C ARG A 5 -10.55 19.26 11.61
N VAL A 6 -10.34 19.35 10.30
CA VAL A 6 -10.94 18.44 9.32
C VAL A 6 -10.10 17.18 9.22
N GLN A 7 -10.73 16.00 9.35
CA GLN A 7 -10.06 14.71 9.23
C GLN A 7 -10.82 13.78 8.28
N PHE A 8 -10.08 13.01 7.52
CA PHE A 8 -10.59 12.02 6.59
C PHE A 8 -10.13 10.62 6.97
N SER A 9 -10.97 9.65 6.77
CA SER A 9 -10.66 8.26 7.09
C SER A 9 -11.05 7.34 5.94
N MET A 10 -10.17 6.38 5.63
CA MET A 10 -10.33 5.36 4.60
C MET A 10 -9.89 3.96 5.07
N LEU A 11 -9.22 3.85 6.22
CA LEU A 11 -8.85 2.56 6.82
C LEU A 11 -10.06 1.94 7.56
N GLY A 12 -11.13 1.78 6.83
CA GLY A 12 -12.47 1.37 7.19
C GLY A 12 -13.46 1.92 6.17
N ALA A 13 -14.70 2.20 6.55
CA ALA A 13 -15.63 2.99 5.73
C ALA A 13 -15.10 4.42 5.54
N VAL A 14 -15.47 5.05 4.41
CA VAL A 14 -15.09 6.45 4.14
C VAL A 14 -15.79 7.39 5.11
N GLU A 15 -15.03 8.20 5.82
CA GLU A 15 -15.55 9.16 6.80
C GLU A 15 -14.90 10.54 6.68
N LEU A 16 -15.68 11.56 6.98
CA LEU A 16 -15.25 12.91 7.25
C LEU A 16 -15.59 13.23 8.70
N SER A 17 -14.64 13.74 9.46
CA SER A 17 -14.90 14.27 10.79
C SER A 17 -14.37 15.71 10.92
N ILE A 18 -15.06 16.50 11.73
CA ILE A 18 -14.70 17.88 12.06
C ILE A 18 -14.65 17.96 13.58
N ASP A 19 -13.49 18.30 14.13
CA ASP A 19 -13.21 18.28 15.58
C ASP A 19 -13.63 16.95 16.26
N GLY A 20 -13.38 15.82 15.56
CA GLY A 20 -13.73 14.48 16.06
C GLY A 20 -15.20 14.10 15.87
N VAL A 21 -16.07 14.99 15.42
CA VAL A 21 -17.48 14.70 15.16
C VAL A 21 -17.68 14.23 13.71
N ARG A 22 -18.16 13.00 13.54
CA ARG A 22 -18.45 12.41 12.22
C ARG A 22 -19.53 13.19 11.49
N GLN A 23 -19.28 13.50 10.22
CA GLN A 23 -20.19 14.24 9.35
C GLN A 23 -20.86 13.31 8.33
N PRO A 24 -22.12 13.58 7.95
CA PRO A 24 -22.82 12.79 6.94
C PRO A 24 -22.22 13.04 5.56
N LEU A 25 -21.84 11.97 4.85
CA LEU A 25 -21.27 12.03 3.49
C LEU A 25 -22.29 11.69 2.40
N GLY A 26 -23.52 11.32 2.79
CA GLY A 26 -24.56 10.94 1.83
C GLY A 26 -24.40 9.53 1.25
N GLY A 27 -24.84 9.34 0.01
CA GLY A 27 -24.91 8.03 -0.65
C GLY A 27 -23.56 7.49 -1.17
N PRO A 28 -23.54 6.23 -1.68
CA PRO A 28 -22.30 5.57 -2.14
C PRO A 28 -21.51 6.38 -3.18
N LYS A 29 -22.18 6.99 -4.16
CA LYS A 29 -21.51 7.78 -5.19
C LYS A 29 -20.80 9.03 -4.65
N GLN A 30 -21.35 9.65 -3.60
CA GLN A 30 -20.72 10.80 -2.93
C GLN A 30 -19.45 10.34 -2.18
N ARG A 31 -19.53 9.22 -1.47
CA ARG A 31 -18.37 8.63 -0.80
C ARG A 31 -17.30 8.16 -1.79
N ALA A 32 -17.71 7.58 -2.93
CA ALA A 32 -16.78 7.17 -3.99
C ALA A 32 -16.03 8.36 -4.60
N VAL A 33 -16.70 9.47 -4.89
CA VAL A 33 -16.06 10.70 -5.36
C VAL A 33 -15.05 11.22 -4.32
N LEU A 34 -15.46 11.28 -3.05
CA LEU A 34 -14.55 11.74 -1.97
C LEU A 34 -13.34 10.80 -1.84
N ALA A 35 -13.56 9.49 -1.81
CA ALA A 35 -12.47 8.51 -1.69
C ALA A 35 -11.48 8.61 -2.84
N TYR A 36 -11.97 8.72 -4.09
CA TYR A 36 -11.09 8.87 -5.25
C TYR A 36 -10.29 10.16 -5.22
N LEU A 37 -10.88 11.27 -4.75
CA LEU A 37 -10.17 12.53 -4.53
C LEU A 37 -9.13 12.40 -3.39
N LEU A 38 -9.44 11.69 -2.30
CA LEU A 38 -8.51 11.44 -1.19
C LEU A 38 -7.33 10.55 -1.58
N ILE A 39 -7.55 9.55 -2.42
CA ILE A 39 -6.47 8.73 -3.01
C ILE A 39 -5.51 9.60 -3.84
N ASN A 40 -6.03 10.64 -4.49
CA ASN A 40 -5.28 11.62 -5.26
C ASN A 40 -5.14 12.96 -4.50
N ALA A 41 -5.05 12.93 -3.16
CA ALA A 41 -5.02 14.12 -2.34
C ALA A 41 -4.00 15.17 -2.83
N ASN A 42 -4.39 16.45 -2.74
CA ASN A 42 -3.58 17.61 -3.13
C ASN A 42 -3.31 17.75 -4.64
N ARG A 43 -3.78 16.82 -5.49
CA ARG A 43 -3.66 16.87 -6.95
C ARG A 43 -5.02 17.12 -7.61
N PRO A 44 -5.10 17.89 -8.69
CA PRO A 44 -6.33 18.00 -9.47
C PRO A 44 -6.69 16.69 -10.15
N VAL A 45 -7.94 16.26 -10.05
CA VAL A 45 -8.50 15.09 -10.72
C VAL A 45 -9.51 15.55 -11.76
N ALA A 46 -9.32 15.13 -13.01
CA ALA A 46 -10.19 15.48 -14.11
C ALA A 46 -11.60 14.89 -13.96
N VAL A 47 -12.62 15.59 -14.47
CA VAL A 47 -14.02 15.11 -14.47
C VAL A 47 -14.15 13.73 -15.12
N ALA A 48 -13.42 13.47 -16.22
CA ALA A 48 -13.45 12.19 -16.92
C ALA A 48 -12.93 11.03 -16.03
N ALA A 49 -11.82 11.25 -15.29
CA ALA A 49 -11.27 10.25 -14.38
C ALA A 49 -12.21 9.95 -13.19
N LEU A 50 -12.83 10.99 -12.62
CA LEU A 50 -13.86 10.82 -11.58
C LEU A 50 -15.06 10.04 -12.11
N ALA A 51 -15.51 10.34 -13.33
CA ALA A 51 -16.63 9.65 -13.96
C ALA A 51 -16.32 8.17 -14.16
N GLN A 52 -15.18 7.85 -14.75
CA GLN A 52 -14.75 6.47 -14.96
C GLN A 52 -14.63 5.69 -13.64
N ALA A 53 -13.99 6.29 -12.62
CA ALA A 53 -13.82 5.62 -11.33
C ALA A 53 -15.14 5.35 -10.59
N VAL A 54 -16.10 6.29 -10.65
CA VAL A 54 -17.31 6.24 -9.84
C VAL A 54 -18.46 5.53 -10.52
N TRP A 55 -18.57 5.63 -11.84
CA TRP A 55 -19.69 5.04 -12.61
C TRP A 55 -19.26 3.91 -13.53
N GLU A 56 -17.96 3.75 -13.77
CA GLU A 56 -17.42 2.71 -14.66
C GLU A 56 -18.11 2.76 -16.04
N ASP A 57 -18.87 1.71 -16.40
CA ASP A 57 -19.56 1.61 -17.69
C ASP A 57 -20.98 2.24 -17.71
N ASN A 58 -21.47 2.75 -16.56
CA ASN A 58 -22.82 3.33 -16.44
C ASN A 58 -22.82 4.81 -16.00
N PRO A 59 -22.22 5.73 -16.79
CA PRO A 59 -22.20 7.13 -16.44
C PRO A 59 -23.58 7.78 -16.60
N PRO A 60 -23.90 8.82 -15.81
CA PRO A 60 -25.16 9.56 -15.96
C PRO A 60 -25.11 10.37 -17.29
N PRO A 61 -26.29 10.75 -17.83
CA PRO A 61 -26.38 11.53 -19.08
C PRO A 61 -25.60 12.85 -19.04
N ASP A 62 -25.58 13.52 -17.90
CA ASP A 62 -24.74 14.71 -17.66
C ASP A 62 -23.84 14.50 -16.43
N ILE A 63 -22.62 14.05 -16.71
CA ILE A 63 -21.58 13.79 -15.70
C ILE A 63 -21.22 15.07 -14.94
N ARG A 64 -21.13 16.23 -15.64
CA ARG A 64 -20.71 17.48 -15.03
C ARG A 64 -21.73 17.98 -14.01
N VAL A 65 -23.02 17.92 -14.36
CA VAL A 65 -24.11 18.28 -13.44
C VAL A 65 -24.13 17.34 -12.25
N SER A 66 -24.01 16.03 -12.48
CA SER A 66 -24.00 15.02 -11.41
C SER A 66 -22.83 15.24 -10.44
N LEU A 67 -21.60 15.45 -10.95
CA LEU A 67 -20.42 15.73 -10.13
C LEU A 67 -20.53 17.05 -9.38
N HIS A 68 -21.05 18.09 -10.04
CA HIS A 68 -21.29 19.38 -9.38
C HIS A 68 -22.24 19.24 -8.18
N THR A 69 -23.32 18.48 -8.35
CA THR A 69 -24.26 18.18 -7.27
C THR A 69 -23.61 17.41 -6.13
N ILE A 70 -22.84 16.36 -6.44
CA ILE A 70 -22.08 15.58 -5.46
C ILE A 70 -21.11 16.45 -4.67
N VAL A 71 -20.28 17.24 -5.37
CA VAL A 71 -19.30 18.15 -4.75
C VAL A 71 -19.99 19.22 -3.90
N SER A 72 -21.14 19.73 -4.34
CA SER A 72 -21.93 20.67 -3.55
C SER A 72 -22.42 20.05 -2.23
N ASN A 73 -22.88 18.80 -2.28
CA ASN A 73 -23.31 18.05 -1.09
C ASN A 73 -22.13 17.72 -0.16
N LEU A 74 -20.97 17.32 -0.69
CA LEU A 74 -19.75 17.11 0.10
C LEU A 74 -19.23 18.38 0.78
N ARG A 75 -19.46 19.55 0.18
CA ARG A 75 -19.12 20.84 0.76
C ARG A 75 -20.09 21.30 1.86
N LYS A 76 -21.30 20.74 1.91
CA LYS A 76 -22.31 21.17 2.86
C LYS A 76 -21.86 20.99 4.33
N PRO A 77 -21.40 19.81 4.77
CA PRO A 77 -20.93 19.65 6.15
C PRO A 77 -19.81 20.62 6.53
N LEU A 78 -18.92 20.96 5.61
CA LEU A 78 -17.86 21.94 5.87
C LEU A 78 -18.45 23.34 6.12
N ARG A 79 -19.37 23.80 5.25
CA ARG A 79 -20.04 25.09 5.40
C ARG A 79 -20.87 25.17 6.69
N ASP A 80 -21.61 24.10 7.00
CA ASP A 80 -22.46 24.03 8.19
C ASP A 80 -21.65 24.15 9.50
N ASN A 81 -20.35 23.80 9.43
CA ASN A 81 -19.39 23.98 10.53
C ASN A 81 -18.50 25.23 10.38
N GLY A 82 -18.85 26.17 9.49
CA GLY A 82 -18.12 27.44 9.34
C GLY A 82 -16.76 27.33 8.65
N ILE A 83 -16.47 26.19 7.96
CA ILE A 83 -15.23 26.00 7.23
C ILE A 83 -15.39 26.49 5.79
N GLU A 84 -14.38 27.21 5.25
CA GLU A 84 -14.35 27.59 3.85
C GLU A 84 -14.25 26.34 2.97
N ALA A 85 -15.38 25.83 2.53
CA ALA A 85 -15.46 24.54 1.84
C ALA A 85 -14.65 24.45 0.55
N ARG A 86 -14.41 25.60 -0.12
CA ARG A 86 -13.61 25.64 -1.36
C ARG A 86 -12.12 25.55 -1.08
N SER A 87 -11.65 25.89 0.11
CA SER A 87 -10.25 25.66 0.50
C SER A 87 -9.95 24.18 0.71
N VAL A 88 -10.95 23.41 1.15
CA VAL A 88 -10.81 21.95 1.35
C VAL A 88 -11.09 21.17 0.06
N LEU A 89 -12.20 21.49 -0.62
CA LEU A 89 -12.61 20.83 -1.85
C LEU A 89 -12.77 21.86 -2.97
N ALA A 90 -11.70 22.08 -3.73
CA ALA A 90 -11.61 23.08 -4.78
C ALA A 90 -12.06 22.53 -6.15
N GLN A 91 -12.58 23.40 -6.99
CA GLN A 91 -12.62 23.19 -8.43
C GLN A 91 -11.34 23.78 -9.04
N VAL A 92 -10.62 23.00 -9.82
CA VAL A 92 -9.37 23.41 -10.46
C VAL A 92 -9.43 23.03 -11.94
N GLY A 93 -9.44 24.04 -12.82
CA GLY A 93 -9.63 23.81 -14.24
C GLY A 93 -10.92 23.03 -14.54
N ALA A 94 -10.80 21.95 -15.30
CA ALA A 94 -11.89 21.05 -15.65
C ALA A 94 -12.04 19.86 -14.66
N GLY A 95 -11.60 20.02 -13.39
CA GLY A 95 -11.63 18.95 -12.40
C GLY A 95 -11.79 19.46 -10.98
N TYR A 96 -11.51 18.57 -10.01
CA TYR A 96 -11.63 18.85 -8.59
C TYR A 96 -10.36 18.41 -7.84
N ARG A 97 -10.08 19.06 -6.74
CA ARG A 97 -8.97 18.74 -5.85
C ARG A 97 -9.45 18.80 -4.40
N VAL A 98 -9.12 17.79 -3.61
CA VAL A 98 -9.23 17.85 -2.16
C VAL A 98 -7.87 18.23 -1.56
N ALA A 99 -7.86 19.22 -0.68
CA ALA A 99 -6.69 19.62 0.09
C ALA A 99 -6.69 18.87 1.43
N VAL A 100 -5.65 18.10 1.68
CA VAL A 100 -5.50 17.27 2.89
C VAL A 100 -4.17 17.63 3.54
N ALA A 101 -4.22 18.07 4.81
CA ALA A 101 -3.02 18.26 5.59
C ALA A 101 -2.37 16.90 5.96
N GLU A 102 -1.07 16.89 6.24
CA GLU A 102 -0.32 15.65 6.49
C GLU A 102 -0.92 14.75 7.59
N ASP A 103 -1.46 15.35 8.64
CA ASP A 103 -2.07 14.62 9.76
C ASP A 103 -3.58 14.41 9.63
N ALA A 104 -4.19 14.93 8.57
CA ALA A 104 -5.64 14.91 8.38
C ALA A 104 -6.18 13.59 7.82
N SER A 105 -5.34 12.67 7.33
CA SER A 105 -5.74 11.36 6.81
C SER A 105 -5.24 10.22 7.71
N ASP A 106 -6.10 9.23 7.99
CA ASP A 106 -5.72 8.00 8.71
C ASP A 106 -4.67 7.19 7.92
N VAL A 107 -4.78 7.13 6.60
CA VAL A 107 -3.78 6.49 5.72
C VAL A 107 -2.41 7.16 5.86
N GLN A 108 -2.37 8.50 5.85
CA GLN A 108 -1.11 9.23 6.00
C GLN A 108 -0.51 9.03 7.40
N ARG A 109 -1.33 9.11 8.45
CA ARG A 109 -0.87 8.81 9.82
C ARG A 109 -0.35 7.38 9.96
N PHE A 110 -1.02 6.40 9.33
CA PHE A 110 -0.55 5.02 9.28
C PHE A 110 0.83 4.94 8.62
N ARG A 111 1.00 5.50 7.42
CA ARG A 111 2.26 5.46 6.67
C ARG A 111 3.42 6.11 7.42
N VAL A 112 3.20 7.30 7.96
CA VAL A 112 4.25 8.02 8.73
C VAL A 112 4.69 7.21 9.94
N ARG A 113 3.74 6.65 10.71
CA ARG A 113 4.05 5.83 11.90
C ARG A 113 4.70 4.50 11.52
N LYS A 114 4.22 3.82 10.47
CA LYS A 114 4.83 2.61 9.92
C LYS A 114 6.30 2.88 9.55
N ALA A 115 6.57 3.92 8.77
CA ALA A 115 7.92 4.27 8.36
C ALA A 115 8.83 4.59 9.57
N ALA A 116 8.32 5.31 10.56
CA ALA A 116 9.06 5.58 11.80
C ALA A 116 9.33 4.29 12.60
N GLY A 117 8.36 3.38 12.65
CA GLY A 117 8.49 2.08 13.30
C GLY A 117 9.54 1.20 12.64
N LEU A 118 9.53 1.13 11.30
CA LEU A 118 10.53 0.40 10.52
C LEU A 118 11.95 0.97 10.73
N ARG A 119 12.12 2.29 10.71
CA ARG A 119 13.40 2.92 11.06
C ARG A 119 13.87 2.59 12.49
N ALA A 120 12.95 2.55 13.45
CA ALA A 120 13.28 2.15 14.82
C ALA A 120 13.70 0.68 14.90
N LEU A 121 13.03 -0.21 14.16
CA LEU A 121 13.36 -1.64 14.05
C LEU A 121 14.78 -1.82 13.51
N THR A 122 15.11 -1.15 12.39
CA THR A 122 16.45 -1.13 11.79
C THR A 122 17.53 -0.67 12.77
N ALA A 123 17.22 0.34 13.55
CA ALA A 123 18.15 0.86 14.56
C ALA A 123 18.23 -0.01 15.83
N GLY A 124 17.62 -1.21 15.84
CA GLY A 124 17.59 -2.11 17.01
C GLY A 124 16.77 -1.57 18.19
N ARG A 125 15.98 -0.52 17.98
CA ARG A 125 15.12 0.09 19.01
C ARG A 125 13.77 -0.61 19.07
N PHE A 126 13.77 -1.89 19.43
CA PHE A 126 12.63 -2.79 19.31
C PHE A 126 11.38 -2.33 20.06
N ARG A 127 11.54 -1.78 21.27
CA ARG A 127 10.39 -1.24 22.03
C ARG A 127 9.71 -0.09 21.26
N THR A 128 10.49 0.88 20.82
CA THR A 128 9.99 2.02 20.04
C THR A 128 9.37 1.56 18.72
N ALA A 129 9.97 0.57 18.06
CA ALA A 129 9.43 -0.01 16.84
C ALA A 129 8.06 -0.62 17.07
N SER A 130 7.91 -1.49 18.08
CA SER A 130 6.64 -2.11 18.43
C SER A 130 5.55 -1.09 18.78
N GLU A 131 5.87 -0.06 19.58
CA GLU A 131 4.94 1.01 19.95
C GLU A 131 4.47 1.82 18.73
N LEU A 132 5.39 2.22 17.85
CA LEU A 132 5.07 2.98 16.62
C LEU A 132 4.24 2.15 15.64
N LEU A 133 4.61 0.88 15.42
CA LEU A 133 3.89 -0.03 14.54
C LEU A 133 2.50 -0.37 15.09
N SER A 134 2.37 -0.57 16.39
CA SER A 134 1.06 -0.74 17.05
C SER A 134 0.18 0.51 16.89
N SER A 135 0.78 1.70 17.05
CA SER A 135 0.08 2.97 16.84
C SER A 135 -0.31 3.19 15.37
N ALA A 136 0.49 2.68 14.41
CA ALA A 136 0.14 2.68 12.99
C ALA A 136 -1.06 1.76 12.73
N LEU A 137 -0.98 0.51 13.19
CA LEU A 137 -2.04 -0.48 13.04
C LEU A 137 -3.34 -0.06 13.72
N GLY A 138 -3.27 0.69 14.82
CA GLY A 138 -4.41 1.28 15.51
C GLY A 138 -5.19 2.34 14.69
N GLN A 139 -4.71 2.74 13.50
CA GLN A 139 -5.50 3.59 12.58
C GLN A 139 -6.58 2.79 11.83
N TRP A 140 -6.46 1.47 11.80
CA TRP A 140 -7.38 0.59 11.09
C TRP A 140 -8.65 0.36 11.92
N ARG A 141 -9.81 0.64 11.29
CA ARG A 141 -11.15 0.50 11.90
C ARG A 141 -11.94 -0.65 11.26
N GLY A 142 -11.42 -1.23 10.17
CA GLY A 142 -12.04 -2.30 9.40
C GLY A 142 -11.40 -2.46 8.02
N PRO A 143 -12.03 -3.20 7.10
CA PRO A 143 -11.57 -3.32 5.72
C PRO A 143 -11.48 -1.95 5.04
N VAL A 144 -10.42 -1.72 4.28
CA VAL A 144 -10.21 -0.45 3.54
C VAL A 144 -11.38 -0.18 2.62
N LEU A 145 -11.90 1.06 2.64
CA LEU A 145 -13.03 1.48 1.81
C LEU A 145 -14.21 0.48 1.85
N ALA A 146 -14.52 -0.04 3.04
CA ALA A 146 -15.48 -1.14 3.24
C ALA A 146 -16.84 -0.92 2.57
N ASP A 147 -17.26 0.34 2.48
CA ASP A 147 -18.54 0.78 1.89
C ASP A 147 -18.48 1.05 0.38
N LEU A 148 -17.31 0.82 -0.26
CA LEU A 148 -17.07 1.03 -1.69
C LEU A 148 -16.53 -0.23 -2.40
N ARG A 149 -16.55 -1.37 -1.72
CA ARG A 149 -16.14 -2.65 -2.33
C ARG A 149 -16.97 -2.94 -3.58
N GLY A 150 -16.31 -3.51 -4.61
CA GLY A 150 -16.89 -3.76 -5.92
C GLY A 150 -16.66 -2.63 -6.94
N LEU A 151 -16.10 -1.47 -6.53
CA LEU A 151 -15.55 -0.48 -7.44
C LEU A 151 -14.07 -0.78 -7.69
N ALA A 152 -13.68 -0.91 -8.95
CA ALA A 152 -12.32 -1.33 -9.33
C ALA A 152 -11.21 -0.51 -8.66
N PHE A 153 -11.37 0.82 -8.59
CA PHE A 153 -10.39 1.69 -7.93
C PHE A 153 -10.28 1.45 -6.42
N ALA A 154 -11.43 1.14 -5.77
CA ALA A 154 -11.46 0.93 -4.33
C ALA A 154 -10.85 -0.43 -3.97
N ASP A 155 -11.14 -1.47 -4.74
CA ASP A 155 -10.57 -2.80 -4.54
C ASP A 155 -9.07 -2.82 -4.80
N ALA A 156 -8.59 -2.15 -5.86
CA ALA A 156 -7.17 -2.00 -6.14
C ALA A 156 -6.44 -1.24 -5.02
N TYR A 157 -7.01 -0.13 -4.53
CA TYR A 157 -6.41 0.65 -3.45
C TYR A 157 -6.40 -0.12 -2.12
N ALA A 158 -7.47 -0.88 -1.84
CA ALA A 158 -7.56 -1.70 -0.66
C ALA A 158 -6.49 -2.80 -0.65
N ALA A 159 -6.28 -3.49 -1.77
CA ALA A 159 -5.26 -4.54 -1.87
C ALA A 159 -3.85 -4.02 -1.51
N VAL A 160 -3.51 -2.79 -1.95
CA VAL A 160 -2.22 -2.16 -1.61
C VAL A 160 -2.10 -1.88 -0.11
N LEU A 161 -3.16 -1.32 0.49
CA LEU A 161 -3.12 -1.00 1.91
C LEU A 161 -3.18 -2.25 2.79
N ASP A 162 -3.90 -3.29 2.36
CA ASP A 162 -3.94 -4.57 3.07
C ASP A 162 -2.55 -5.21 3.10
N ASP A 163 -1.77 -5.14 2.00
CA ASP A 163 -0.36 -5.56 1.99
C ASP A 163 0.51 -4.69 2.91
N ASP A 164 0.35 -3.37 2.85
CA ASP A 164 1.00 -2.43 3.77
C ASP A 164 0.72 -2.73 5.24
N ARG A 165 -0.50 -3.18 5.56
CA ARG A 165 -0.89 -3.63 6.90
C ARG A 165 -0.15 -4.88 7.32
N LEU A 166 -0.11 -5.89 6.44
CA LEU A 166 0.60 -7.14 6.72
C LEU A 166 2.08 -6.89 6.97
N CYS A 167 2.75 -6.08 6.15
CA CYS A 167 4.14 -5.66 6.39
C CYS A 167 4.33 -4.98 7.76
N ALA A 168 3.38 -4.15 8.20
CA ALA A 168 3.46 -3.52 9.51
C ALA A 168 3.27 -4.52 10.66
N ILE A 169 2.41 -5.54 10.48
CA ILE A 169 2.21 -6.62 11.46
C ILE A 169 3.46 -7.49 11.55
N GLU A 170 4.06 -7.88 10.42
CA GLU A 170 5.29 -8.66 10.35
C GLU A 170 6.44 -7.95 11.09
N ALA A 171 6.64 -6.66 10.80
CA ALA A 171 7.67 -5.86 11.46
C ALA A 171 7.41 -5.65 12.96
N ARG A 172 6.15 -5.52 13.39
CA ARG A 172 5.79 -5.45 14.80
C ARG A 172 6.06 -6.77 15.49
N ALA A 173 5.67 -7.89 14.89
CA ALA A 173 5.93 -9.22 15.42
C ALA A 173 7.45 -9.46 15.61
N GLU A 174 8.26 -9.10 14.60
CA GLU A 174 9.72 -9.16 14.69
C GLU A 174 10.26 -8.34 15.89
N ALA A 175 9.77 -7.11 16.06
CA ALA A 175 10.13 -6.25 17.17
C ALA A 175 9.72 -6.86 18.54
N ASP A 176 8.56 -7.50 18.63
CA ASP A 176 8.04 -8.12 19.84
C ASP A 176 8.82 -9.39 20.20
N ILE A 177 9.12 -10.24 19.21
CA ILE A 177 9.94 -11.44 19.38
C ILE A 177 11.35 -11.04 19.86
N ALA A 178 11.98 -10.02 19.26
CA ALA A 178 13.31 -9.54 19.65
C ALA A 178 13.36 -8.98 21.09
N GLN A 179 12.21 -8.61 21.66
CA GLN A 179 12.07 -8.19 23.06
C GLN A 179 11.75 -9.33 24.02
N GLY A 180 11.65 -10.58 23.55
CA GLY A 180 11.25 -11.74 24.35
C GLY A 180 9.75 -11.84 24.59
N ARG A 181 8.92 -11.19 23.74
CA ARG A 181 7.45 -11.25 23.83
C ARG A 181 6.86 -12.16 22.75
N ALA A 182 7.52 -13.26 22.44
CA ALA A 182 7.14 -14.17 21.37
C ALA A 182 5.72 -14.74 21.56
N GLU A 183 5.34 -15.16 22.78
CA GLU A 183 4.02 -15.70 23.10
C GLU A 183 2.88 -14.74 22.67
N ALA A 184 3.07 -13.43 22.86
CA ALA A 184 2.05 -12.42 22.60
C ALA A 184 1.63 -12.33 21.13
N VAL A 185 2.48 -12.74 20.19
CA VAL A 185 2.23 -12.62 18.74
C VAL A 185 1.77 -13.92 18.08
N VAL A 186 1.94 -15.08 18.75
CA VAL A 186 1.65 -16.41 18.16
C VAL A 186 0.20 -16.52 17.70
N SER A 187 -0.76 -16.12 18.52
CA SER A 187 -2.18 -16.28 18.20
C SER A 187 -2.61 -15.43 17.00
N GLU A 188 -2.13 -14.20 16.92
CA GLU A 188 -2.41 -13.30 15.79
C GLU A 188 -1.77 -13.83 14.51
N LEU A 189 -0.50 -14.24 14.56
CA LEU A 189 0.19 -14.79 13.40
C LEU A 189 -0.46 -16.11 12.92
N ALA A 190 -0.93 -16.95 13.84
CA ALA A 190 -1.62 -18.19 13.49
C ALA A 190 -2.92 -17.96 12.72
N LEU A 191 -3.67 -16.90 13.03
CA LEU A 191 -4.85 -16.50 12.26
C LEU A 191 -4.45 -15.94 10.88
N LEU A 192 -3.43 -15.09 10.83
CA LEU A 192 -3.00 -14.47 9.59
C LEU A 192 -2.42 -15.46 8.57
N VAL A 193 -1.69 -16.49 9.00
CA VAL A 193 -1.21 -17.53 8.07
C VAL A 193 -2.35 -18.40 7.53
N ALA A 194 -3.49 -18.50 8.24
CA ALA A 194 -4.67 -19.18 7.73
C ALA A 194 -5.38 -18.35 6.65
N ASP A 195 -5.43 -17.01 6.82
CA ASP A 195 -6.01 -16.08 5.85
C ASP A 195 -5.07 -15.82 4.65
N HIS A 196 -3.75 -15.92 4.85
CA HIS A 196 -2.71 -15.67 3.85
C HIS A 196 -1.71 -16.84 3.74
N PRO A 197 -2.17 -18.05 3.33
CA PRO A 197 -1.39 -19.27 3.45
C PRO A 197 -0.10 -19.31 2.59
N LEU A 198 -0.04 -18.49 1.53
CA LEU A 198 1.12 -18.43 0.62
C LEU A 198 2.12 -17.31 0.99
N ARG A 199 1.86 -16.54 2.07
CA ARG A 199 2.72 -15.44 2.49
C ARG A 199 3.81 -15.92 3.44
N GLU A 200 4.94 -16.35 2.87
CA GLU A 200 6.07 -16.90 3.63
C GLU A 200 6.59 -16.00 4.78
N PRO A 201 6.67 -14.64 4.66
CA PRO A 201 7.10 -13.81 5.77
C PRO A 201 6.25 -13.96 7.04
N LEU A 202 4.92 -14.16 6.92
CA LEU A 202 4.07 -14.42 8.10
C LEU A 202 4.40 -15.76 8.75
N TRP A 203 4.64 -16.81 7.96
CA TRP A 203 5.06 -18.10 8.46
C TRP A 203 6.42 -18.04 9.14
N GLU A 204 7.35 -17.28 8.56
CA GLU A 204 8.67 -17.06 9.16
C GLU A 204 8.55 -16.44 10.55
N GLN A 205 7.70 -15.43 10.72
CA GLN A 205 7.45 -14.82 12.03
C GLN A 205 6.77 -15.81 13.00
N LEU A 206 5.78 -16.58 12.53
CA LEU A 206 5.10 -17.58 13.36
C LEU A 206 6.05 -18.67 13.83
N ILE A 207 6.84 -19.27 12.93
CA ILE A 207 7.82 -20.32 13.25
C ILE A 207 8.87 -19.77 14.23
N THR A 208 9.37 -18.55 13.99
CA THR A 208 10.33 -17.88 14.87
C THR A 208 9.74 -17.65 16.26
N ALA A 209 8.48 -17.17 16.35
CA ALA A 209 7.80 -16.90 17.61
C ALA A 209 7.59 -18.21 18.41
N LEU A 210 7.10 -19.26 17.77
CA LEU A 210 6.90 -20.56 18.40
C LEU A 210 8.21 -21.14 18.95
N TYR A 211 9.29 -21.07 18.18
CA TYR A 211 10.58 -21.57 18.64
C TYR A 211 11.17 -20.70 19.77
N ALA A 212 11.06 -19.38 19.67
CA ALA A 212 11.50 -18.47 20.73
C ALA A 212 10.71 -18.64 22.05
N ASP A 213 9.46 -19.10 21.96
CA ASP A 213 8.57 -19.45 23.08
C ASP A 213 8.85 -20.88 23.64
N GLY A 214 9.86 -21.59 23.13
CA GLY A 214 10.21 -22.95 23.54
C GLY A 214 9.33 -24.05 22.94
N ARG A 215 8.44 -23.73 22.01
CA ARG A 215 7.48 -24.63 21.37
C ARG A 215 8.07 -25.21 20.07
N GLN A 216 9.21 -25.89 20.18
CA GLN A 216 9.95 -26.44 19.03
C GLN A 216 9.11 -27.35 18.14
N SER A 217 8.30 -28.26 18.73
CA SER A 217 7.44 -29.16 17.96
C SER A 217 6.43 -28.40 17.12
N ASP A 218 5.79 -27.37 17.68
CA ASP A 218 4.79 -26.56 16.99
C ASP A 218 5.44 -25.71 15.87
N ALA A 219 6.66 -25.23 16.09
CA ALA A 219 7.43 -24.52 15.07
C ALA A 219 7.73 -25.41 13.85
N LEU A 220 8.16 -26.67 14.09
CA LEU A 220 8.40 -27.63 13.02
C LEU A 220 7.11 -28.09 12.33
N ASP A 221 5.99 -28.16 13.05
CA ASP A 221 4.67 -28.43 12.48
C ASP A 221 4.21 -27.30 11.58
N ALA A 222 4.43 -26.04 11.97
CA ALA A 222 4.14 -24.88 11.15
C ALA A 222 4.98 -24.89 9.86
N ALA A 223 6.27 -25.21 9.93
CA ALA A 223 7.13 -25.32 8.75
C ALA A 223 6.66 -26.43 7.79
N ARG A 224 6.24 -27.58 8.32
CA ARG A 224 5.68 -28.68 7.50
C ARG A 224 4.37 -28.29 6.83
N ARG A 225 3.49 -27.58 7.53
CA ARG A 225 2.22 -27.08 6.98
C ARG A 225 2.48 -26.12 5.83
N LEU A 226 3.40 -25.14 6.00
CA LEU A 226 3.78 -24.24 4.92
C LEU A 226 4.28 -24.98 3.69
N ARG A 227 5.20 -25.95 3.89
CA ARG A 227 5.74 -26.76 2.78
C ARG A 227 4.64 -27.50 2.04
N ALA A 228 3.71 -28.14 2.76
CA ALA A 228 2.58 -28.83 2.12
C ALA A 228 1.72 -27.84 1.32
N THR A 229 1.39 -26.69 1.90
CA THR A 229 0.59 -25.65 1.22
C THR A 229 1.26 -25.13 -0.06
N LEU A 230 2.57 -24.83 -0.02
CA LEU A 230 3.29 -24.34 -1.20
C LEU A 230 3.42 -25.43 -2.28
N ALA A 231 3.63 -26.69 -1.87
CA ALA A 231 3.69 -27.82 -2.81
C ALA A 231 2.32 -28.07 -3.48
N ASP A 232 1.23 -28.03 -2.71
CA ASP A 232 -0.12 -28.32 -3.20
C ASP A 232 -0.65 -27.19 -4.11
N GLU A 233 -0.42 -25.92 -3.73
CA GLU A 233 -0.99 -24.77 -4.43
C GLU A 233 -0.10 -24.27 -5.59
N LEU A 234 1.21 -24.33 -5.44
CA LEU A 234 2.18 -23.73 -6.39
C LEU A 234 3.19 -24.74 -6.95
N GLY A 235 3.30 -25.94 -6.40
CA GLY A 235 4.30 -26.94 -6.84
C GLY A 235 5.74 -26.55 -6.51
N ILE A 236 5.97 -25.70 -5.47
CA ILE A 236 7.30 -25.21 -5.11
C ILE A 236 7.65 -25.56 -3.65
N ASP A 237 8.96 -25.54 -3.35
CA ASP A 237 9.48 -25.62 -1.99
C ASP A 237 9.51 -24.22 -1.31
N PRO A 238 9.50 -24.16 0.03
CA PRO A 238 9.70 -22.91 0.76
C PRO A 238 11.00 -22.21 0.40
N GLY A 239 10.97 -20.88 0.45
CA GLY A 239 12.11 -20.03 0.20
C GLY A 239 13.28 -20.27 1.16
N LEU A 240 14.45 -19.77 0.80
CA LEU A 240 15.70 -19.99 1.56
C LEU A 240 15.58 -19.57 3.05
N PRO A 241 14.95 -18.42 3.42
CA PRO A 241 14.83 -18.03 4.81
C PRO A 241 14.12 -19.07 5.69
N ILE A 242 13.05 -19.65 5.18
CA ILE A 242 12.28 -20.69 5.90
C ILE A 242 13.09 -21.98 6.05
N ARG A 243 13.78 -22.42 4.98
CA ARG A 243 14.61 -23.63 5.01
C ARG A 243 15.79 -23.50 5.96
N GLU A 244 16.43 -22.34 6.03
CA GLU A 244 17.50 -22.05 6.96
C GLU A 244 16.99 -22.01 8.40
N LEU A 245 15.83 -21.39 8.64
CA LEU A 245 15.18 -21.35 9.94
C LEU A 245 14.84 -22.76 10.43
N GLU A 246 14.23 -23.60 9.60
CA GLU A 246 13.92 -25.00 9.93
C GLU A 246 15.19 -25.81 10.26
N ALA A 247 16.26 -25.68 9.46
CA ALA A 247 17.52 -26.34 9.70
C ALA A 247 18.16 -25.92 11.05
N ARG A 248 18.08 -24.65 11.43
CA ARG A 248 18.55 -24.17 12.74
C ARG A 248 17.72 -24.72 13.89
N ILE A 249 16.39 -24.78 13.74
CA ILE A 249 15.49 -25.35 14.75
C ILE A 249 15.79 -26.84 14.96
N LEU A 250 16.01 -27.60 13.88
CA LEU A 250 16.37 -29.03 13.95
C LEU A 250 17.70 -29.26 14.68
N ARG A 251 18.68 -28.35 14.51
CA ARG A 251 19.97 -28.41 15.24
C ARG A 251 19.88 -27.81 16.63
N GLN A 252 18.71 -27.32 17.06
CA GLN A 252 18.50 -26.66 18.35
C GLN A 252 19.42 -25.45 18.57
N GLU A 253 19.75 -24.75 17.49
CA GLU A 253 20.58 -23.55 17.54
C GLU A 253 19.79 -22.35 18.08
N PRO A 254 20.38 -21.51 18.93
CA PRO A 254 19.73 -20.28 19.36
C PRO A 254 19.54 -19.35 18.18
N LEU A 255 18.36 -18.71 18.10
CA LEU A 255 18.10 -17.70 17.07
C LEU A 255 18.70 -16.37 17.54
N GLU A 256 19.54 -15.77 16.69
CA GLU A 256 20.08 -14.41 16.91
C GLU A 256 19.02 -13.36 16.53
N LEU A 257 17.92 -13.33 17.29
CA LEU A 257 16.74 -12.52 16.99
C LEU A 257 17.05 -11.03 16.82
N ARG A 258 18.00 -10.49 17.61
CA ARG A 258 18.40 -9.09 17.55
C ARG A 258 19.27 -8.76 16.33
N ALA A 259 20.15 -9.68 15.93
CA ALA A 259 20.99 -9.50 14.74
C ALA A 259 20.18 -9.59 13.45
N LYS A 260 19.19 -10.50 13.42
CA LYS A 260 18.28 -10.68 12.28
C LYS A 260 17.41 -9.43 12.04
N ALA A 261 16.80 -8.88 13.09
CA ALA A 261 16.00 -7.67 13.04
C ALA A 261 16.80 -6.48 12.45
N ALA A 262 18.08 -6.34 12.80
CA ALA A 262 18.96 -5.34 12.20
C ALA A 262 19.29 -5.62 10.72
N ALA A 263 19.43 -6.88 10.30
CA ALA A 263 19.80 -7.29 8.94
C ALA A 263 18.59 -7.24 7.96
N THR A 264 17.42 -7.68 8.39
CA THR A 264 16.17 -7.61 7.59
C THR A 264 15.83 -6.16 7.28
N SER A 265 16.06 -5.28 8.24
CA SER A 265 15.86 -3.84 8.09
C SER A 265 16.86 -3.19 7.13
N PHE A 266 18.08 -3.71 6.96
CA PHE A 266 19.03 -3.15 5.98
C PHE A 266 18.50 -3.31 4.54
N ARG A 267 17.76 -4.38 4.25
CA ARG A 267 17.04 -4.54 2.99
C ARG A 267 15.84 -3.58 2.87
N ALA A 268 15.20 -3.23 3.99
CA ALA A 268 14.08 -2.29 4.02
C ALA A 268 14.52 -0.81 4.10
N THR A 269 15.73 -0.49 4.61
CA THR A 269 16.17 0.88 4.91
C THR A 269 16.78 1.61 3.73
N THR A 270 17.12 0.89 2.65
CA THR A 270 17.64 1.57 1.44
C THR A 270 16.58 2.46 0.75
N ILE A 271 15.34 2.51 1.26
CA ILE A 271 14.21 3.19 0.60
C ILE A 271 13.48 4.22 1.49
N VAL A 272 13.98 4.60 2.66
CA VAL A 272 13.27 5.53 3.55
C VAL A 272 14.08 6.80 3.81
N ASP A 273 14.09 7.69 2.85
CA ASP A 273 14.04 9.13 3.10
C ASP A 273 13.73 9.91 1.81
N GLN A 274 12.46 10.10 1.48
CA GLN A 274 12.09 11.14 0.50
C GLN A 274 10.62 11.56 0.70
N SER A 275 10.42 12.44 1.65
CA SER A 275 9.23 13.31 1.71
C SER A 275 9.55 14.75 1.28
N ALA A 276 10.31 14.91 0.17
CA ALA A 276 10.49 16.22 -0.46
C ALA A 276 10.82 16.04 -1.96
N GLY A 277 9.85 16.26 -2.83
CA GLY A 277 9.99 16.90 -4.12
C GLY A 277 10.92 16.30 -5.18
N GLY A 278 10.56 15.15 -5.81
CA GLY A 278 11.19 14.68 -7.04
C GLY A 278 10.75 13.25 -7.39
N PRO A 279 10.96 12.78 -8.62
CA PRO A 279 10.73 11.37 -8.95
C PRO A 279 11.70 10.51 -8.14
N THR A 280 11.17 9.56 -7.40
CA THR A 280 11.97 8.62 -6.60
C THR A 280 12.40 7.40 -7.41
N ALA A 281 11.83 7.20 -8.58
CA ALA A 281 12.21 6.20 -9.56
C ALA A 281 11.83 6.65 -10.97
N LEU A 282 12.44 6.04 -11.97
CA LEU A 282 12.19 6.28 -13.39
C LEU A 282 11.95 4.96 -14.11
N LEU A 283 11.09 4.99 -15.12
CA LEU A 283 11.07 3.99 -16.18
C LEU A 283 11.75 4.57 -17.42
N ARG A 284 12.64 3.80 -18.03
CA ARG A 284 13.29 4.18 -19.31
C ARG A 284 12.95 3.15 -20.37
N ASP A 285 12.45 3.59 -21.51
CA ASP A 285 12.21 2.73 -22.66
C ASP A 285 13.49 2.56 -23.51
N ARG A 286 13.43 1.66 -24.50
CA ARG A 286 14.55 1.41 -25.44
C ARG A 286 14.91 2.61 -26.31
N SER A 287 14.03 3.59 -26.50
CA SER A 287 14.29 4.83 -27.23
C SER A 287 15.05 5.84 -26.40
N GLY A 288 15.19 5.60 -25.08
CA GLY A 288 15.80 6.51 -24.13
C GLY A 288 14.79 7.49 -23.49
N THR A 289 13.48 7.38 -23.81
CA THR A 289 12.44 8.16 -23.16
C THR A 289 12.33 7.75 -21.70
N THR A 290 12.26 8.72 -20.80
CA THR A 290 12.14 8.49 -19.37
C THR A 290 10.78 8.94 -18.86
N TYR A 291 10.17 8.09 -18.02
CA TYR A 291 8.89 8.35 -17.36
C TYR A 291 9.13 8.39 -15.86
N ALA A 292 8.69 9.45 -15.21
CA ALA A 292 8.82 9.58 -13.76
C ALA A 292 7.81 8.69 -13.04
N VAL A 293 8.30 7.87 -12.10
CA VAL A 293 7.44 7.14 -11.17
C VAL A 293 7.25 8.02 -9.94
N THR A 294 6.08 8.64 -9.80
CA THR A 294 5.81 9.67 -8.80
C THR A 294 4.67 9.29 -7.87
N GLY A 295 4.83 9.63 -6.58
CA GLY A 295 3.80 9.39 -5.57
C GLY A 295 3.64 7.93 -5.18
N THR A 296 2.52 7.62 -4.53
CA THR A 296 2.23 6.27 -4.01
C THR A 296 1.66 5.32 -5.06
N ILE A 297 1.11 5.86 -6.15
CA ILE A 297 0.56 5.09 -7.28
C ILE A 297 0.92 5.83 -8.56
N THR A 298 1.58 5.14 -9.50
CA THR A 298 1.84 5.58 -10.86
C THR A 298 1.13 4.65 -11.83
N ARG A 299 0.10 5.12 -12.50
CA ARG A 299 -0.72 4.34 -13.43
C ARG A 299 -0.09 4.31 -14.81
N ILE A 300 -0.17 3.15 -15.46
CA ILE A 300 0.37 2.92 -16.80
C ILE A 300 -0.73 2.38 -17.69
N GLY A 301 -0.93 2.99 -18.83
CA GLY A 301 -1.96 2.53 -19.78
C GLY A 301 -2.01 3.36 -21.04
N ARG A 302 -2.96 3.03 -21.93
CA ARG A 302 -3.09 3.70 -23.24
C ARG A 302 -3.86 5.01 -23.18
N LEU A 303 -4.72 5.22 -22.18
CA LEU A 303 -5.52 6.44 -22.07
C LEU A 303 -4.71 7.59 -21.46
N PRO A 304 -5.02 8.85 -21.82
CA PRO A 304 -4.29 10.04 -21.38
C PRO A 304 -4.51 10.38 -19.89
N ASP A 305 -5.38 9.67 -19.18
CA ASP A 305 -5.60 9.80 -17.74
C ASP A 305 -4.67 8.91 -16.89
N ASN A 306 -3.80 8.10 -17.53
CA ASN A 306 -2.71 7.45 -16.85
C ASN A 306 -1.54 8.41 -16.62
N ASP A 307 -0.76 8.16 -15.57
CA ASP A 307 0.45 8.95 -15.27
C ASP A 307 1.54 8.70 -16.32
N ILE A 308 1.59 7.46 -16.86
CA ILE A 308 2.46 7.05 -17.97
C ILE A 308 1.57 6.53 -19.10
N VAL A 309 1.56 7.27 -20.20
CA VAL A 309 0.75 6.93 -21.38
C VAL A 309 1.62 6.18 -22.39
N LEU A 310 1.22 4.94 -22.69
CA LEU A 310 1.87 4.08 -23.68
C LEU A 310 0.89 3.86 -24.85
N GLU A 311 1.03 4.65 -25.91
CA GLU A 311 0.12 4.66 -27.06
C GLU A 311 0.35 3.47 -27.99
N HIS A 312 -0.18 2.30 -27.63
CA HIS A 312 -0.10 1.11 -28.47
C HIS A 312 -1.33 0.20 -28.33
N GLY A 313 -1.75 -0.46 -29.42
CA GLY A 313 -2.94 -1.30 -29.45
C GLY A 313 -2.90 -2.52 -28.49
N LYS A 314 -1.71 -2.99 -28.12
CA LYS A 314 -1.53 -4.09 -27.16
C LYS A 314 -1.50 -3.60 -25.70
N VAL A 315 -1.54 -2.31 -25.43
CA VAL A 315 -1.63 -1.75 -24.09
C VAL A 315 -3.10 -1.50 -23.76
N SER A 316 -3.58 -2.04 -22.65
CA SER A 316 -4.93 -1.81 -22.16
C SER A 316 -5.14 -0.36 -21.75
N ARG A 317 -6.39 0.10 -21.69
CA ARG A 317 -6.74 1.47 -21.28
C ARG A 317 -6.09 1.86 -19.96
N HIS A 318 -6.21 1.01 -18.94
CA HIS A 318 -5.44 0.98 -17.70
C HIS A 318 -4.79 -0.39 -17.65
N HIS A 319 -3.48 -0.46 -17.79
CA HIS A 319 -2.79 -1.73 -18.00
C HIS A 319 -2.12 -2.22 -16.73
N ALA A 320 -1.42 -1.33 -16.07
CA ALA A 320 -0.67 -1.63 -14.86
C ALA A 320 -0.64 -0.42 -13.91
N ALA A 321 -0.27 -0.65 -12.67
CA ALA A 321 0.06 0.40 -11.73
C ALA A 321 1.37 0.06 -11.01
N ILE A 322 2.27 1.02 -10.89
CA ILE A 322 3.40 0.94 -9.98
C ILE A 322 2.97 1.56 -8.66
N LEU A 323 3.12 0.80 -7.61
CA LEU A 323 2.74 1.14 -6.25
C LEU A 323 4.00 1.35 -5.44
N HIS A 324 4.11 2.48 -4.75
CA HIS A 324 5.22 2.77 -3.86
C HIS A 324 4.70 2.93 -2.43
N ASN A 325 5.07 2.01 -1.56
CA ASN A 325 4.61 1.97 -0.16
C ASN A 325 5.56 2.67 0.82
N GLY A 326 6.55 3.41 0.30
CA GLY A 326 7.61 4.04 1.10
C GLY A 326 8.82 3.13 1.36
N LEU A 327 8.76 1.86 0.98
CA LEU A 327 9.83 0.88 1.15
C LEU A 327 10.20 0.17 -0.15
N THR A 328 9.19 -0.24 -0.92
CA THR A 328 9.34 -1.01 -2.14
C THR A 328 8.47 -0.44 -3.24
N TYR A 329 8.85 -0.68 -4.47
CA TYR A 329 8.03 -0.50 -5.64
C TYR A 329 7.46 -1.85 -6.04
N LEU A 330 6.14 -1.91 -6.21
CA LEU A 330 5.43 -3.09 -6.70
C LEU A 330 4.77 -2.72 -8.02
N ILE A 331 4.91 -3.53 -9.04
CA ILE A 331 4.08 -3.41 -10.24
C ILE A 331 2.92 -4.39 -10.16
N LYS A 332 1.71 -3.88 -10.41
CA LYS A 332 0.48 -4.67 -10.42
C LYS A 332 -0.14 -4.67 -11.80
N ASP A 333 -0.53 -5.85 -12.30
CA ASP A 333 -1.34 -5.99 -13.51
C ASP A 333 -2.81 -5.65 -13.18
N LEU A 334 -3.39 -4.70 -13.88
CA LEU A 334 -4.79 -4.29 -13.71
C LEU A 334 -5.74 -5.12 -14.59
N LEU A 335 -5.56 -6.43 -14.62
CA LEU A 335 -6.29 -7.38 -15.46
C LEU A 335 -6.17 -7.03 -16.95
N SER A 336 -4.96 -6.72 -17.36
CA SER A 336 -4.69 -6.30 -18.74
C SER A 336 -4.85 -7.45 -19.74
N ALA A 337 -5.24 -7.13 -20.97
CA ALA A 337 -5.48 -8.13 -22.02
C ALA A 337 -4.22 -8.94 -22.39
N ASN A 338 -3.03 -8.33 -22.33
CA ASN A 338 -1.76 -8.93 -22.75
C ASN A 338 -0.81 -9.25 -21.58
N GLY A 339 -1.18 -8.89 -20.35
CA GLY A 339 -0.38 -9.13 -19.16
C GLY A 339 0.83 -8.20 -19.02
N VAL A 340 1.38 -8.19 -17.81
CA VAL A 340 2.62 -7.51 -17.44
C VAL A 340 3.70 -8.57 -17.23
N TRP A 341 4.92 -8.26 -17.63
CA TRP A 341 6.07 -9.14 -17.49
C TRP A 341 7.18 -8.41 -16.76
N VAL A 342 7.82 -9.09 -15.81
CA VAL A 342 8.98 -8.56 -15.06
C VAL A 342 10.10 -9.60 -15.17
N ASP A 343 11.29 -9.15 -15.58
CA ASP A 343 12.48 -9.98 -15.78
C ASP A 343 12.21 -11.26 -16.59
N GLY A 344 11.39 -11.12 -17.64
CA GLY A 344 11.02 -12.20 -18.56
C GLY A 344 9.90 -13.12 -18.06
N MET A 345 9.40 -12.96 -16.82
CA MET A 345 8.29 -13.72 -16.25
C MET A 345 7.00 -12.92 -16.27
N ARG A 346 5.88 -13.56 -16.65
CA ARG A 346 4.56 -12.95 -16.57
C ARG A 346 4.11 -12.91 -15.11
N ILE A 347 3.76 -11.73 -14.61
CA ILE A 347 3.22 -11.61 -13.26
C ILE A 347 1.74 -12.06 -13.21
N VAL A 348 1.32 -12.65 -12.11
CA VAL A 348 -0.05 -13.13 -11.93
C VAL A 348 -0.93 -12.00 -11.37
N ASP A 349 -0.45 -11.25 -10.40
CA ASP A 349 -1.12 -10.12 -9.76
C ASP A 349 -0.17 -8.95 -9.59
N SER A 350 0.90 -9.10 -8.81
CA SER A 350 1.89 -8.07 -8.56
C SER A 350 3.29 -8.66 -8.36
N GLU A 351 4.33 -7.86 -8.64
CA GLU A 351 5.73 -8.22 -8.49
C GLU A 351 6.53 -7.05 -7.95
N ALA A 352 7.53 -7.33 -7.10
CA ALA A 352 8.42 -6.31 -6.56
C ALA A 352 9.43 -5.85 -7.62
N LEU A 353 9.60 -4.53 -7.75
CA LEU A 353 10.58 -3.94 -8.66
C LEU A 353 11.88 -3.64 -7.91
N THR A 354 12.97 -4.21 -8.40
CA THR A 354 14.34 -3.87 -7.99
C THR A 354 14.98 -2.92 -9.00
N ASP A 355 16.04 -2.23 -8.57
CA ASP A 355 16.82 -1.38 -9.50
C ASP A 355 17.37 -2.21 -10.67
N GLY A 356 17.11 -1.76 -11.90
CA GLY A 356 17.45 -2.48 -13.12
C GLY A 356 16.39 -3.49 -13.60
N ALA A 357 15.27 -3.69 -12.90
CA ALA A 357 14.21 -4.62 -13.32
C ALA A 357 13.67 -4.28 -14.74
N GLU A 358 13.56 -5.31 -15.60
CA GLU A 358 13.03 -5.18 -16.95
C GLU A 358 11.52 -5.44 -16.96
N ILE A 359 10.73 -4.44 -17.31
CA ILE A 359 9.27 -4.50 -17.37
C ILE A 359 8.83 -4.50 -18.83
N ARG A 360 7.99 -5.47 -19.22
CA ARG A 360 7.36 -5.50 -20.55
C ARG A 360 5.86 -5.33 -20.45
N ILE A 361 5.35 -4.31 -21.16
CA ILE A 361 3.93 -3.96 -21.25
C ILE A 361 3.54 -3.82 -22.73
N GLY A 362 2.81 -4.78 -23.28
CA GLY A 362 2.57 -4.85 -24.71
C GLY A 362 3.90 -5.02 -25.48
N ASP A 363 4.23 -4.06 -26.36
CA ASP A 363 5.50 -4.02 -27.09
C ASP A 363 6.54 -3.08 -26.46
N TYR A 364 6.22 -2.43 -25.35
CA TYR A 364 7.16 -1.60 -24.60
C TYR A 364 8.01 -2.46 -23.68
N GLU A 365 9.32 -2.22 -23.73
CA GLU A 365 10.29 -2.73 -22.77
C GLU A 365 10.86 -1.55 -22.02
N LEU A 366 10.67 -1.58 -20.72
CA LEU A 366 10.96 -0.48 -19.79
C LEU A 366 11.95 -0.99 -18.75
N ILE A 367 12.96 -0.20 -18.43
CA ILE A 367 13.90 -0.47 -17.35
C ILE A 367 13.52 0.41 -16.16
N PHE A 368 13.24 -0.20 -15.03
CA PHE A 368 13.00 0.50 -13.78
C PHE A 368 14.32 0.90 -13.16
N THR A 369 14.45 2.18 -12.74
CA THR A 369 15.67 2.70 -12.14
C THR A 369 15.33 3.53 -10.91
N LEU A 370 16.00 3.26 -9.78
CA LEU A 370 15.92 4.07 -8.57
C LEU A 370 16.78 5.32 -8.72
N VAL A 371 16.20 6.49 -8.41
CA VAL A 371 16.93 7.76 -8.44
C VAL A 371 17.43 8.05 -7.03
N PRO A 372 18.76 8.07 -6.79
CA PRO A 372 19.30 8.46 -5.51
C PRO A 372 18.95 9.93 -5.22
N PRO A 373 18.77 10.33 -3.94
CA PRO A 373 18.53 11.71 -3.56
C PRO A 373 19.72 12.57 -4.02
N GLU A 374 19.42 13.72 -4.67
CA GLU A 374 20.45 14.71 -4.95
C GLU A 374 21.08 15.14 -3.63
N GLN A 375 22.38 14.93 -3.49
CA GLN A 375 23.17 15.52 -2.40
C GLN A 375 23.21 17.03 -2.68
N GLU A 376 22.45 17.80 -1.92
CA GLU A 376 22.65 19.25 -1.89
C GLU A 376 24.10 19.51 -1.46
N GLY A 377 24.90 20.04 -2.42
CA GLY A 377 26.26 20.49 -2.22
C GLY A 377 26.31 21.87 -1.55
#